data_ad06bed48e746c70da741dc30da7b18d
#
_entry.id   ad06bed48e746c70da741dc30da7b18d
#
_cell.length_a   1.000
_cell.length_b   1.000
_cell.length_c   1.000
_cell.angle_alpha   90.00
_cell.angle_beta   90.00
_cell.angle_gamma   90.00
#
_symmetry.space_group_name_H-M   'P 1'
#
loop_
_entity.id
_entity.type
_entity.pdbx_description
1 polymer ?
#
loop_
_entity_poly.entity_id
_entity_poly.type
_entity_poly.pdbx_seq_one_letter_code
_entity_poly.pdbx_strand_id
1 'polypeptide(L)'
;MDLIIKPTEACNFKCTFCSSSKITDVDSTAQLDLFKIFRFLDRYPNTNTIIVNGGDPLMMGPKYYMSLIEFLDKNDYPATVALTTNLWPFMVKPKKWLPVFQNPRVGIATSFQYGGGRLKGDLSEFTEEDFWKCSDAVLKHCGYRPGFIAVIVEENEHTVIKTVELAKKMGVVCKVNYAMASGEQDAPYVKGKRYKHYVDIW
;
A
#
# COMPACT_ATOMS: atom_id res chain seq x y z
N MET A 1 8.63 5.58 18.20
CA MET A 1 7.31 5.94 17.62
C MET A 1 7.32 5.68 16.14
N ASP A 2 6.13 5.60 15.50
CA ASP A 2 6.02 5.53 14.05
C ASP A 2 5.47 6.83 13.50
N LEU A 3 5.96 7.25 12.33
CA LEU A 3 5.49 8.42 11.61
C LEU A 3 4.66 7.97 10.40
N ILE A 4 3.39 8.37 10.32
CA ILE A 4 2.56 8.12 9.14
C ILE A 4 2.58 9.36 8.26
N ILE A 5 2.92 9.20 6.99
CA ILE A 5 2.93 10.28 6.00
C ILE A 5 2.04 9.96 4.80
N LYS A 6 1.49 11.00 4.20
CA LYS A 6 0.78 10.97 2.90
C LYS A 6 1.52 11.88 1.92
N PRO A 7 2.53 11.39 1.21
CA PRO A 7 3.34 12.23 0.33
C PRO A 7 2.60 12.71 -0.90
N THR A 8 1.56 11.99 -1.35
CA THR A 8 0.71 12.38 -2.47
C THR A 8 -0.68 11.78 -2.36
N GLU A 9 -1.66 12.44 -2.94
CA GLU A 9 -3.01 11.88 -3.16
C GLU A 9 -3.15 11.25 -4.56
N ALA A 10 -2.15 11.39 -5.44
CA ALA A 10 -2.16 10.76 -6.75
C ALA A 10 -2.20 9.24 -6.64
N CYS A 11 -3.07 8.60 -7.41
CA CYS A 11 -3.18 7.15 -7.54
C CYS A 11 -3.54 6.76 -8.96
N ASN A 12 -2.93 5.69 -9.44
CA ASN A 12 -3.24 5.10 -10.73
C ASN A 12 -4.42 4.11 -10.68
N PHE A 13 -5.05 3.92 -9.51
CA PHE A 13 -6.26 3.11 -9.31
C PHE A 13 -7.45 4.00 -8.88
N LYS A 14 -8.67 3.50 -9.08
CA LYS A 14 -9.95 4.17 -8.77
C LYS A 14 -10.85 3.27 -7.92
N CYS A 15 -10.33 2.76 -6.80
CA CYS A 15 -11.03 1.81 -5.94
C CYS A 15 -12.23 2.46 -5.24
N THR A 16 -13.41 1.85 -5.30
CA THR A 16 -14.66 2.38 -4.73
C THR A 16 -14.69 2.39 -3.20
N PHE A 17 -13.92 1.49 -2.56
CA PHE A 17 -13.80 1.40 -1.10
C PHE A 17 -12.75 2.36 -0.51
N CYS A 18 -12.04 3.12 -1.34
CA CYS A 18 -10.96 3.98 -0.88
C CYS A 18 -11.52 5.18 -0.13
N SER A 19 -11.03 5.45 1.08
CA SER A 19 -11.42 6.64 1.86
C SER A 19 -11.04 7.96 1.19
N SER A 20 -10.18 7.92 0.18
CA SER A 20 -9.74 9.06 -0.62
C SER A 20 -10.27 9.01 -2.07
N SER A 21 -11.29 8.19 -2.36
CA SER A 21 -11.76 7.94 -3.74
C SER A 21 -12.12 9.19 -4.52
N LYS A 22 -12.67 10.22 -3.85
CA LYS A 22 -13.08 11.47 -4.48
C LYS A 22 -11.96 12.51 -4.62
N ILE A 23 -10.88 12.37 -3.85
CA ILE A 23 -9.73 13.29 -3.89
C ILE A 23 -8.52 12.70 -4.60
N THR A 24 -8.53 11.38 -4.83
CA THR A 24 -7.45 10.67 -5.53
C THR A 24 -7.49 10.98 -7.00
N ASP A 25 -6.46 11.66 -7.49
CA ASP A 25 -6.28 12.01 -8.88
C ASP A 25 -4.87 11.64 -9.34
N VAL A 26 -4.78 10.99 -10.51
CA VAL A 26 -3.50 10.62 -11.12
C VAL A 26 -2.65 11.85 -11.48
N ASP A 27 -3.30 12.95 -11.76
CA ASP A 27 -2.67 14.22 -12.14
C ASP A 27 -2.42 15.15 -10.94
N SER A 28 -2.72 14.69 -9.71
CA SER A 28 -2.47 15.48 -8.51
C SER A 28 -1.00 15.84 -8.40
N THR A 29 -0.70 17.12 -8.33
CA THR A 29 0.64 17.67 -8.14
C THR A 29 0.99 17.93 -6.68
N ALA A 30 0.02 17.80 -5.79
CA ALA A 30 0.24 18.01 -4.36
C ALA A 30 1.18 16.95 -3.79
N GLN A 31 2.31 17.41 -3.27
CA GLN A 31 3.36 16.56 -2.72
C GLN A 31 3.82 17.06 -1.36
N LEU A 32 4.00 16.12 -0.43
CA LEU A 32 4.59 16.44 0.87
C LEU A 32 6.08 16.73 0.68
N ASP A 33 6.49 17.93 1.08
CA ASP A 33 7.89 18.35 1.04
C ASP A 33 8.73 17.51 2.04
N LEU A 34 9.80 16.90 1.54
CA LEU A 34 10.76 16.13 2.33
C LEU A 34 11.34 16.94 3.48
N PHE A 35 11.51 18.24 3.33
CA PHE A 35 12.05 19.09 4.39
C PHE A 35 11.18 19.08 5.66
N LYS A 36 9.85 18.92 5.51
CA LYS A 36 8.96 18.77 6.67
C LYS A 36 9.21 17.46 7.41
N ILE A 37 9.49 16.38 6.67
CA ILE A 37 9.83 15.08 7.24
C ILE A 37 11.18 15.15 7.94
N PHE A 38 12.18 15.76 7.32
CA PHE A 38 13.52 15.93 7.90
C PHE A 38 13.47 16.69 9.22
N ARG A 39 12.75 17.83 9.26
CA ARG A 39 12.55 18.59 10.50
C ARG A 39 11.83 17.79 11.59
N PHE A 40 10.91 16.92 11.22
CA PHE A 40 10.25 16.03 12.17
C PHE A 40 11.24 15.02 12.74
N LEU A 41 12.05 14.40 11.89
CA LEU A 41 13.06 13.39 12.30
C LEU A 41 14.15 14.02 13.16
N ASP A 42 14.60 15.23 12.86
CA ASP A 42 15.55 15.97 13.71
C ASP A 42 15.00 16.19 15.12
N ARG A 43 13.69 16.43 15.24
CA ARG A 43 13.02 16.59 16.54
C ARG A 43 12.73 15.26 17.25
N TYR A 44 12.53 14.17 16.47
CA TYR A 44 12.17 12.85 16.96
C TYR A 44 13.10 11.77 16.38
N PRO A 45 14.39 11.80 16.73
CA PRO A 45 15.42 10.95 16.09
C PRO A 45 15.20 9.44 16.33
N ASN A 46 14.45 9.07 17.38
CA ASN A 46 14.11 7.68 17.71
C ASN A 46 12.83 7.19 17.00
N THR A 47 12.47 7.79 15.87
CA THR A 47 11.41 7.27 15.00
C THR A 47 11.79 5.87 14.48
N ASN A 48 10.91 4.86 14.62
CA ASN A 48 11.20 3.49 14.21
C ASN A 48 10.84 3.24 12.75
N THR A 49 9.65 3.71 12.35
CA THR A 49 9.13 3.44 11.01
C THR A 49 8.47 4.69 10.43
N ILE A 50 8.75 4.96 9.16
CA ILE A 50 8.00 5.93 8.36
C ILE A 50 7.04 5.13 7.49
N ILE A 51 5.76 5.15 7.86
CA ILE A 51 4.68 4.45 7.15
C ILE A 51 4.13 5.38 6.07
N VAL A 52 4.27 4.98 4.83
CA VAL A 52 3.85 5.78 3.68
C VAL A 52 2.49 5.32 3.18
N ASN A 53 1.50 6.17 3.37
CA ASN A 53 0.13 6.05 2.89
C ASN A 53 -0.15 7.14 1.83
N GLY A 54 -1.40 7.33 1.44
CA GLY A 54 -1.86 8.36 0.51
C GLY A 54 -2.61 7.76 -0.66
N GLY A 55 -2.41 8.27 -1.85
CA GLY A 55 -2.82 7.63 -3.09
C GLY A 55 -2.02 6.34 -3.31
N ASP A 56 -1.21 6.25 -4.38
CA ASP A 56 -0.20 5.19 -4.45
C ASP A 56 1.20 5.79 -4.23
N PRO A 57 2.01 5.27 -3.30
CA PRO A 57 3.35 5.79 -3.03
C PRO A 57 4.25 5.86 -4.28
N LEU A 58 4.09 4.94 -5.23
CA LEU A 58 4.91 4.93 -6.44
C LEU A 58 4.60 6.06 -7.42
N MET A 59 3.56 6.85 -7.17
CA MET A 59 3.28 8.08 -7.94
C MET A 59 4.29 9.20 -7.61
N MET A 60 4.98 9.14 -6.45
CA MET A 60 6.03 10.11 -6.11
C MET A 60 7.32 9.97 -6.93
N GLY A 61 7.57 8.78 -7.46
CA GLY A 61 8.82 8.46 -8.09
C GLY A 61 9.95 8.06 -7.11
N PRO A 62 10.96 7.30 -7.59
CA PRO A 62 11.99 6.71 -6.73
C PRO A 62 12.92 7.74 -6.08
N LYS A 63 13.19 8.87 -6.74
CA LYS A 63 14.08 9.92 -6.20
C LYS A 63 13.62 10.43 -4.84
N TYR A 64 12.32 10.57 -4.64
CA TYR A 64 11.75 11.01 -3.37
C TYR A 64 12.18 10.11 -2.21
N TYR A 65 12.04 8.80 -2.40
CA TYR A 65 12.41 7.82 -1.36
C TYR A 65 13.92 7.69 -1.19
N MET A 66 14.68 7.75 -2.28
CA MET A 66 16.14 7.71 -2.20
C MET A 66 16.69 8.90 -1.42
N SER A 67 16.16 10.11 -1.64
CA SER A 67 16.56 11.30 -0.84
C SER A 67 16.17 11.17 0.62
N LEU A 68 15.02 10.54 0.95
CA LEU A 68 14.65 10.25 2.33
C LEU A 68 15.63 9.24 2.97
N ILE A 69 15.96 8.17 2.26
CA ILE A 69 16.91 7.14 2.74
C ILE A 69 18.30 7.72 2.95
N GLU A 70 18.81 8.52 2.00
CA GLU A 70 20.08 9.22 2.13
C GLU A 70 20.12 10.12 3.36
N PHE A 71 19.03 10.82 3.66
CA PHE A 71 18.92 11.63 4.86
C PHE A 71 18.97 10.77 6.13
N LEU A 72 18.27 9.65 6.16
CA LEU A 72 18.30 8.70 7.30
C LEU A 72 19.71 8.14 7.53
N ASP A 73 20.40 7.74 6.45
CA ASP A 73 21.75 7.17 6.52
C ASP A 73 22.78 8.21 6.99
N LYS A 74 22.71 9.43 6.44
CA LYS A 74 23.64 10.51 6.77
C LYS A 74 23.58 10.94 8.24
N ASN A 75 22.41 10.80 8.86
CA ASN A 75 22.20 11.23 10.25
C ASN A 75 22.11 10.04 11.23
N ASP A 76 22.42 8.82 10.78
CA ASP A 76 22.36 7.60 11.59
C ASP A 76 20.99 7.36 12.25
N TYR A 77 19.90 7.81 11.60
CA TYR A 77 18.55 7.57 12.12
C TYR A 77 18.13 6.11 11.93
N PRO A 78 17.51 5.48 12.96
CA PRO A 78 17.17 4.06 12.91
C PRO A 78 15.96 3.76 12.02
N ALA A 79 15.22 4.77 11.59
CA ALA A 79 13.93 4.60 10.90
C ALA A 79 14.04 3.74 9.64
N THR A 80 13.06 2.86 9.49
CA THR A 80 12.75 2.16 8.23
C THR A 80 11.62 2.85 7.48
N VAL A 81 11.46 2.55 6.20
CA VAL A 81 10.39 3.11 5.35
C VAL A 81 9.48 1.98 4.91
N ALA A 82 8.21 2.02 5.28
CA ALA A 82 7.21 1.03 4.91
C ALA A 82 6.27 1.58 3.82
N LEU A 83 6.30 0.98 2.63
CA LEU A 83 5.47 1.36 1.49
C LEU A 83 4.36 0.32 1.27
N THR A 84 3.10 0.78 1.19
CA THR A 84 2.00 -0.06 0.72
C THR A 84 1.53 0.46 -0.65
N THR A 85 1.71 -0.35 -1.70
CA THR A 85 1.45 0.03 -3.08
C THR A 85 0.65 -1.03 -3.82
N ASN A 86 -0.10 -0.64 -4.86
CA ASN A 86 -0.76 -1.59 -5.76
C ASN A 86 0.22 -2.34 -6.69
N LEU A 87 1.50 -2.01 -6.66
CA LEU A 87 2.60 -2.58 -7.46
C LEU A 87 2.50 -2.37 -8.97
N TRP A 88 1.43 -1.82 -9.50
CA TRP A 88 1.26 -1.64 -10.95
C TRP A 88 2.40 -0.81 -11.58
N PRO A 89 2.81 0.34 -10.99
CA PRO A 89 3.94 1.10 -11.52
C PRO A 89 5.27 0.34 -11.47
N PHE A 90 5.46 -0.54 -10.47
CA PHE A 90 6.64 -1.42 -10.41
C PHE A 90 6.61 -2.45 -11.53
N MET A 91 5.49 -3.16 -11.70
CA MET A 91 5.32 -4.19 -12.74
C MET A 91 5.60 -3.63 -14.15
N VAL A 92 5.12 -2.40 -14.43
CA VAL A 92 5.31 -1.75 -15.74
C VAL A 92 6.77 -1.30 -15.96
N LYS A 93 7.45 -0.80 -14.94
CA LYS A 93 8.82 -0.26 -15.03
C LYS A 93 9.69 -0.72 -13.86
N PRO A 94 9.99 -2.03 -13.71
CA PRO A 94 10.67 -2.56 -12.53
C PRO A 94 12.06 -1.94 -12.33
N LYS A 95 12.86 -1.81 -13.38
CA LYS A 95 14.22 -1.25 -13.30
C LYS A 95 14.28 0.14 -12.67
N LYS A 96 13.23 0.95 -12.86
CA LYS A 96 13.13 2.29 -12.28
C LYS A 96 13.08 2.24 -10.75
N TRP A 97 12.48 1.19 -10.20
CA TRP A 97 12.15 1.07 -8.78
C TRP A 97 13.14 0.21 -7.99
N LEU A 98 14.06 -0.51 -8.64
CA LEU A 98 15.02 -1.41 -7.97
C LEU A 98 15.79 -0.72 -6.84
N PRO A 99 16.30 0.53 -6.99
CA PRO A 99 17.03 1.17 -5.89
C PRO A 99 16.23 1.31 -4.60
N VAL A 100 14.89 1.45 -4.71
CA VAL A 100 13.98 1.53 -3.56
C VAL A 100 13.62 0.14 -3.05
N PHE A 101 13.19 -0.76 -3.94
CA PHE A 101 12.66 -2.08 -3.57
C PHE A 101 13.72 -3.05 -3.04
N GLN A 102 14.98 -2.86 -3.41
CA GLN A 102 16.10 -3.65 -2.92
C GLN A 102 16.84 -3.00 -1.73
N ASN A 103 16.40 -1.82 -1.31
CA ASN A 103 17.04 -1.14 -0.20
C ASN A 103 16.66 -1.81 1.14
N PRO A 104 17.63 -2.16 2.00
CA PRO A 104 17.37 -2.87 3.27
C PRO A 104 16.54 -2.06 4.27
N ARG A 105 16.48 -0.74 4.14
CA ARG A 105 15.61 0.12 4.96
C ARG A 105 14.16 0.13 4.51
N VAL A 106 13.83 -0.44 3.34
CA VAL A 106 12.50 -0.33 2.75
C VAL A 106 11.75 -1.65 2.85
N GLY A 107 10.63 -1.63 3.56
CA GLY A 107 9.65 -2.71 3.57
C GLY A 107 8.54 -2.43 2.55
N ILE A 108 8.25 -3.41 1.68
CA ILE A 108 7.18 -3.32 0.68
C ILE A 108 6.03 -4.23 1.09
N ALA A 109 4.84 -3.65 1.14
CA ALA A 109 3.57 -4.37 1.19
C ALA A 109 2.73 -4.00 -0.03
N THR A 110 1.77 -4.85 -0.36
CA THR A 110 0.83 -4.58 -1.43
C THR A 110 -0.61 -4.74 -0.97
N SER A 111 -1.56 -4.72 -1.88
CA SER A 111 -2.96 -4.87 -1.54
C SER A 111 -3.72 -5.63 -2.62
N PHE A 112 -4.53 -6.59 -2.18
CA PHE A 112 -5.42 -7.37 -3.05
C PHE A 112 -6.59 -7.93 -2.23
N GLN A 113 -7.74 -8.01 -2.85
CA GLN A 113 -8.91 -8.80 -2.41
C GLN A 113 -9.72 -9.20 -3.64
N TYR A 114 -10.51 -10.24 -3.52
CA TYR A 114 -11.47 -10.60 -4.57
C TYR A 114 -12.68 -9.68 -4.51
N GLY A 115 -13.12 -9.17 -5.66
CA GLY A 115 -14.28 -8.29 -5.78
C GLY A 115 -14.13 -6.99 -4.97
N GLY A 116 -15.28 -6.35 -4.64
CA GLY A 116 -15.30 -5.18 -3.75
C GLY A 116 -14.73 -3.90 -4.36
N GLY A 117 -14.70 -3.78 -5.69
CA GLY A 117 -14.45 -2.51 -6.37
C GLY A 117 -12.98 -2.06 -6.38
N ARG A 118 -12.01 -2.98 -6.44
CA ARG A 118 -10.61 -2.63 -6.74
C ARG A 118 -10.43 -2.43 -8.24
N LEU A 119 -10.42 -1.17 -8.67
CA LEU A 119 -10.41 -0.78 -10.08
C LEU A 119 -9.08 -0.13 -10.47
N LYS A 120 -8.58 -0.48 -11.65
CA LYS A 120 -7.46 0.21 -12.32
C LYS A 120 -7.90 1.60 -12.82
N GLY A 121 -6.99 2.39 -13.34
CA GLY A 121 -7.28 3.74 -13.83
C GLY A 121 -8.28 3.78 -15.00
N ASP A 122 -8.37 2.71 -15.77
CA ASP A 122 -9.33 2.51 -16.87
C ASP A 122 -10.67 1.93 -16.41
N LEU A 123 -10.90 1.85 -15.09
CA LEU A 123 -12.06 1.29 -14.44
C LEU A 123 -12.24 -0.23 -14.61
N SER A 124 -11.31 -0.93 -15.25
CA SER A 124 -11.31 -2.38 -15.26
C SER A 124 -10.92 -2.94 -13.89
N GLU A 125 -11.44 -4.12 -13.53
CA GLU A 125 -11.10 -4.77 -12.27
C GLU A 125 -9.61 -5.16 -12.22
N PHE A 126 -9.00 -4.99 -11.06
CA PHE A 126 -7.67 -5.53 -10.76
C PHE A 126 -7.82 -6.99 -10.33
N THR A 127 -7.58 -7.90 -11.27
CA THR A 127 -7.84 -9.32 -11.12
C THR A 127 -6.78 -10.08 -10.31
N GLU A 128 -7.07 -11.35 -9.94
CA GLU A 128 -6.07 -12.25 -9.35
C GLU A 128 -4.87 -12.44 -10.29
N GLU A 129 -5.10 -12.53 -11.60
CA GLU A 129 -4.04 -12.65 -12.60
C GLU A 129 -3.13 -11.41 -12.62
N ASP A 130 -3.72 -10.21 -12.57
CA ASP A 130 -2.96 -8.95 -12.45
C ASP A 130 -2.13 -8.92 -11.16
N PHE A 131 -2.71 -9.39 -10.06
CA PHE A 131 -2.03 -9.45 -8.77
C PHE A 131 -0.84 -10.41 -8.80
N TRP A 132 -1.00 -11.60 -9.40
CA TRP A 132 0.10 -12.53 -9.59
C TRP A 132 1.21 -11.92 -10.45
N LYS A 133 0.89 -11.28 -11.58
CA LYS A 133 1.86 -10.60 -12.45
C LYS A 133 2.67 -9.55 -11.67
N CYS A 134 2.00 -8.75 -10.85
CA CYS A 134 2.66 -7.73 -10.03
C CYS A 134 3.58 -8.35 -8.97
N SER A 135 3.10 -9.36 -8.25
CA SER A 135 3.87 -10.06 -7.21
C SER A 135 5.05 -10.84 -7.79
N ASP A 136 4.85 -11.52 -8.94
CA ASP A 136 5.90 -12.23 -9.67
C ASP A 136 6.98 -11.28 -10.20
N ALA A 137 6.61 -10.07 -10.62
CA ALA A 137 7.58 -9.07 -11.01
C ALA A 137 8.51 -8.69 -9.84
N VAL A 138 7.97 -8.54 -8.61
CA VAL A 138 8.80 -8.28 -7.42
C VAL A 138 9.68 -9.49 -7.11
N LEU A 139 9.13 -10.71 -7.12
CA LEU A 139 9.92 -11.92 -6.90
C LEU A 139 11.07 -12.04 -7.91
N LYS A 140 10.78 -11.85 -9.19
CA LYS A 140 11.77 -11.95 -10.28
C LYS A 140 12.92 -10.94 -10.13
N HIS A 141 12.62 -9.71 -9.73
CA HIS A 141 13.60 -8.63 -9.74
C HIS A 141 14.23 -8.36 -8.37
N CYS A 142 13.55 -8.72 -7.27
CA CYS A 142 13.99 -8.41 -5.92
C CYS A 142 14.20 -9.65 -5.04
N GLY A 143 13.78 -10.85 -5.48
CA GLY A 143 14.00 -12.11 -4.77
C GLY A 143 12.99 -12.40 -3.65
N TYR A 144 11.94 -11.59 -3.49
CA TYR A 144 10.90 -11.79 -2.47
C TYR A 144 9.50 -11.49 -3.01
N ARG A 145 8.47 -12.01 -2.33
CA ARG A 145 7.08 -11.63 -2.54
C ARG A 145 6.61 -10.73 -1.41
N PRO A 146 6.01 -9.57 -1.67
CA PRO A 146 5.45 -8.74 -0.62
C PRO A 146 4.20 -9.38 -0.02
N GLY A 147 4.01 -9.24 1.30
CA GLY A 147 2.72 -9.49 1.94
C GLY A 147 1.68 -8.47 1.48
N PHE A 148 0.39 -8.77 1.70
CA PHE A 148 -0.65 -7.87 1.22
C PHE A 148 -1.74 -7.58 2.24
N ILE A 149 -2.44 -6.47 2.01
CA ILE A 149 -3.62 -6.06 2.75
C ILE A 149 -4.85 -6.31 1.89
N ALA A 150 -5.85 -6.97 2.44
CA ALA A 150 -7.17 -7.13 1.84
C ALA A 150 -8.16 -6.18 2.52
N VAL A 151 -8.93 -5.44 1.73
CA VAL A 151 -10.00 -4.58 2.23
C VAL A 151 -11.33 -5.27 2.02
N ILE A 152 -12.04 -5.53 3.10
CA ILE A 152 -13.32 -6.23 3.09
C ILE A 152 -14.46 -5.23 3.25
N VAL A 153 -15.36 -5.26 2.31
CA VAL A 153 -16.63 -4.52 2.26
C VAL A 153 -17.79 -5.51 2.28
N GLU A 154 -19.03 -5.03 2.39
CA GLU A 154 -20.20 -5.92 2.43
C GLU A 154 -20.31 -6.83 1.20
N GLU A 155 -19.97 -6.29 0.03
CA GLU A 155 -20.05 -7.00 -1.26
C GLU A 155 -19.10 -8.21 -1.33
N ASN A 156 -17.90 -8.11 -0.78
CA ASN A 156 -16.87 -9.14 -0.90
C ASN A 156 -16.58 -9.91 0.39
N GLU A 157 -17.36 -9.73 1.46
CA GLU A 157 -17.11 -10.38 2.74
C GLU A 157 -17.04 -11.91 2.64
N HIS A 158 -17.80 -12.51 1.71
CA HIS A 158 -17.82 -13.95 1.44
C HIS A 158 -16.48 -14.46 0.83
N THR A 159 -15.60 -13.57 0.40
CA THR A 159 -14.31 -13.92 -0.22
C THR A 159 -13.13 -13.97 0.76
N VAL A 160 -13.35 -13.68 2.05
CA VAL A 160 -12.28 -13.59 3.07
C VAL A 160 -11.44 -14.87 3.11
N ILE A 161 -12.09 -16.04 3.20
CA ILE A 161 -11.40 -17.34 3.26
C ILE A 161 -10.57 -17.55 1.99
N LYS A 162 -11.16 -17.32 0.81
CA LYS A 162 -10.45 -17.42 -0.47
C LYS A 162 -9.22 -16.49 -0.53
N THR A 163 -9.34 -15.29 0.03
CA THR A 163 -8.24 -14.32 0.11
C THR A 163 -7.09 -14.82 1.00
N VAL A 164 -7.42 -15.44 2.13
CA VAL A 164 -6.42 -16.05 3.04
C VAL A 164 -5.77 -17.28 2.40
N GLU A 165 -6.54 -18.13 1.72
CA GLU A 165 -6.00 -19.27 0.98
C GLU A 165 -5.04 -18.84 -0.14
N LEU A 166 -5.33 -17.73 -0.82
CA LEU A 166 -4.41 -17.14 -1.79
C LEU A 166 -3.09 -16.74 -1.12
N ALA A 167 -3.12 -16.08 0.03
CA ALA A 167 -1.91 -15.72 0.78
C ALA A 167 -1.10 -16.96 1.17
N LYS A 168 -1.76 -18.02 1.63
CA LYS A 168 -1.14 -19.31 1.94
C LYS A 168 -0.50 -19.93 0.70
N LYS A 169 -1.19 -19.93 -0.44
CA LYS A 169 -0.67 -20.42 -1.73
C LYS A 169 0.56 -19.63 -2.17
N MET A 170 0.58 -18.33 -1.94
CA MET A 170 1.70 -17.44 -2.28
C MET A 170 2.86 -17.53 -1.28
N GLY A 171 2.67 -18.11 -0.11
CA GLY A 171 3.65 -18.14 0.98
C GLY A 171 3.91 -16.77 1.60
N VAL A 172 2.89 -15.89 1.67
CA VAL A 172 3.03 -14.52 2.17
C VAL A 172 2.02 -14.22 3.28
N VAL A 173 2.29 -13.18 4.07
CA VAL A 173 1.35 -12.68 5.08
C VAL A 173 0.22 -11.90 4.40
N CYS A 174 -1.02 -12.13 4.83
CA CYS A 174 -2.18 -11.33 4.48
C CYS A 174 -2.74 -10.66 5.74
N LYS A 175 -2.97 -9.34 5.68
CA LYS A 175 -3.71 -8.60 6.70
C LYS A 175 -5.10 -8.28 6.16
N VAL A 176 -6.13 -8.75 6.85
CA VAL A 176 -7.52 -8.45 6.50
C VAL A 176 -7.98 -7.22 7.27
N ASN A 177 -8.37 -6.18 6.54
CA ASN A 177 -8.93 -4.95 7.08
C ASN A 177 -10.38 -4.81 6.62
N TYR A 178 -11.30 -4.58 7.55
CA TYR A 178 -12.68 -4.29 7.23
C TYR A 178 -12.82 -2.79 6.98
N ALA A 179 -13.49 -2.44 5.86
CA ALA A 179 -13.81 -1.06 5.58
C ALA A 179 -14.83 -0.54 6.61
N MET A 180 -14.54 0.62 7.16
CA MET A 180 -15.44 1.34 8.07
C MET A 180 -15.96 2.59 7.38
N ALA A 181 -17.15 3.06 7.78
CA ALA A 181 -17.71 4.33 7.28
C ALA A 181 -16.77 5.49 7.63
N SER A 182 -15.94 5.87 6.69
CA SER A 182 -14.98 6.95 6.88
C SER A 182 -14.57 7.57 5.54
N GLY A 183 -14.22 8.84 5.55
CA GLY A 183 -13.72 9.56 4.40
C GLY A 183 -14.72 9.58 3.24
N GLU A 184 -14.19 9.41 2.03
CA GLU A 184 -14.89 9.57 0.76
C GLU A 184 -15.32 8.25 0.10
N GLN A 185 -15.24 7.13 0.82
CA GLN A 185 -15.57 5.82 0.27
C GLN A 185 -17.05 5.72 -0.16
N ASP A 186 -17.27 5.06 -1.29
CA ASP A 186 -18.61 4.82 -1.85
C ASP A 186 -19.11 3.38 -1.54
N ALA A 187 -18.20 2.44 -1.26
CA ALA A 187 -18.57 1.05 -0.99
C ALA A 187 -19.19 0.85 0.40
N PRO A 188 -20.25 0.05 0.54
CA PRO A 188 -20.81 -0.31 1.82
C PRO A 188 -19.81 -1.04 2.73
N TYR A 189 -19.82 -0.72 4.00
CA TYR A 189 -18.95 -1.37 4.99
C TYR A 189 -19.66 -2.52 5.69
N VAL A 190 -18.88 -3.47 6.22
CA VAL A 190 -19.39 -4.62 6.98
C VAL A 190 -19.97 -4.16 8.31
N LYS A 191 -21.21 -4.53 8.62
CA LYS A 191 -21.88 -4.19 9.89
C LYS A 191 -21.30 -5.00 11.05
N GLY A 192 -21.25 -4.38 12.24
CA GLY A 192 -20.55 -4.92 13.41
C GLY A 192 -20.93 -6.34 13.86
N LYS A 193 -22.16 -6.81 13.60
CA LYS A 193 -22.57 -8.19 13.93
C LYS A 193 -21.86 -9.23 13.06
N ARG A 194 -21.58 -8.93 11.79
CA ARG A 194 -20.84 -9.80 10.87
C ARG A 194 -19.34 -9.74 11.13
N TYR A 195 -18.83 -8.58 11.53
CA TYR A 195 -17.44 -8.42 11.91
C TYR A 195 -17.01 -9.43 12.99
N LYS A 196 -17.82 -9.63 14.01
CA LYS A 196 -17.54 -10.61 15.09
C LYS A 196 -17.38 -12.04 14.53
N HIS A 197 -18.21 -12.43 13.57
CA HIS A 197 -18.16 -13.76 12.96
C HIS A 197 -16.79 -14.06 12.31
N TYR A 198 -16.17 -13.06 11.69
CA TYR A 198 -14.86 -13.24 11.04
C TYR A 198 -13.69 -13.22 12.02
N VAL A 199 -13.81 -12.54 13.15
CA VAL A 199 -12.81 -12.58 14.22
C VAL A 199 -12.75 -13.98 14.85
N ASP A 200 -13.87 -14.67 14.93
CA ASP A 200 -13.95 -16.02 15.52
C ASP A 200 -13.41 -17.13 14.56
N ILE A 201 -13.11 -16.82 13.30
CA ILE A 201 -12.52 -17.74 12.31
C ILE A 201 -10.98 -17.71 12.32
N TRP A 202 -10.36 -16.73 12.97
CA TRP A 202 -8.91 -16.59 13.14
C TRP A 202 -8.43 -17.20 14.46
#